data_6fa4cf9101f3d611a77f708fabd1c735
#
_entry.id   6fa4cf9101f3d611a77f708fabd1c735
#
_cell.length_a   1.000
_cell.length_b   1.000
_cell.length_c   1.000
_cell.angle_alpha   90.00
_cell.angle_beta   90.00
_cell.angle_gamma   90.00
#
_symmetry.space_group_name_H-M   'P 1'
#
loop_
_entity.id
_entity.type
_entity.pdbx_description
1 polymer ?
#
loop_
_entity_poly.entity_id
_entity_poly.type
_entity_poly.pdbx_seq_one_letter_code
_entity_poly.pdbx_strand_id
1 'polypeptide(L)'
;PHFGDKPCLHLGKSPLQNWQGMLFEGPRDVVKDLGKLGVADDLDFTGYMLDHVEVHECNYNWKTFIEVYLEDYHVVPFHPGLGQFVSCEDLHWEFGDWHSVQTVGVHKNLANPGSPVYRQWHDAVLRHHGNKPPRHGAIWLTYYPNVMVEWYPGVLCISTLHPMGPNKTRNIVEFYYPEEIALFEREFVQAERAAYMETCTEDD
;
A
#
# COMPACT_ATOMS: atom_id res chain seq x y z
N PRO A 1 -8.33 -50.52 1.50
CA PRO A 1 -8.95 -49.35 0.90
C PRO A 1 -10.00 -48.78 1.88
N HIS A 2 -9.57 -47.83 2.70
CA HIS A 2 -10.46 -47.26 3.74
C HIS A 2 -11.45 -46.22 3.20
N PHE A 3 -11.39 -45.91 1.89
CA PHE A 3 -12.11 -44.80 1.28
C PHE A 3 -12.96 -45.18 0.04
N GLY A 4 -13.06 -46.52 -0.24
CA GLY A 4 -13.67 -47.02 -1.48
C GLY A 4 -15.11 -46.65 -1.75
N ASP A 5 -15.87 -46.36 -0.69
CA ASP A 5 -17.32 -46.04 -0.75
C ASP A 5 -17.66 -44.57 -0.46
N LYS A 6 -16.64 -43.69 -0.36
CA LYS A 6 -16.87 -42.25 -0.14
C LYS A 6 -16.91 -41.51 -1.46
N PRO A 7 -18.01 -40.81 -1.80
CA PRO A 7 -18.23 -40.26 -3.14
C PRO A 7 -17.31 -39.09 -3.51
N CYS A 8 -16.72 -38.42 -2.55
CA CYS A 8 -15.78 -37.32 -2.81
C CYS A 8 -14.92 -37.05 -1.58
N LEU A 9 -13.61 -37.11 -1.75
CA LEU A 9 -12.61 -36.78 -0.72
C LEU A 9 -11.82 -35.52 -1.08
N HIS A 10 -12.24 -34.79 -2.12
CA HIS A 10 -11.61 -33.54 -2.49
C HIS A 10 -11.97 -32.45 -1.51
N LEU A 11 -11.03 -31.60 -1.20
CA LEU A 11 -11.29 -30.33 -0.50
C LEU A 11 -12.24 -29.47 -1.33
N GLY A 12 -13.03 -28.65 -0.67
CA GLY A 12 -13.84 -27.64 -1.33
C GLY A 12 -12.96 -26.74 -2.19
N LYS A 13 -13.48 -26.37 -3.35
CA LYS A 13 -12.78 -25.38 -4.20
C LYS A 13 -13.15 -23.98 -3.71
N SER A 14 -12.13 -23.15 -3.48
CA SER A 14 -12.33 -21.72 -3.25
C SER A 14 -12.03 -20.97 -4.54
N PRO A 15 -12.95 -20.15 -5.07
CA PRO A 15 -12.69 -19.36 -6.26
C PRO A 15 -11.69 -18.26 -5.93
N LEU A 16 -10.54 -18.28 -6.61
CA LEU A 16 -9.57 -17.19 -6.55
C LEU A 16 -9.76 -16.29 -7.76
N GLN A 17 -9.63 -15.00 -7.54
CA GLN A 17 -9.63 -13.97 -8.57
C GLN A 17 -8.26 -13.31 -8.60
N ASN A 18 -7.76 -13.04 -9.80
CA ASN A 18 -6.50 -12.30 -9.99
C ASN A 18 -6.84 -10.89 -10.49
N TRP A 19 -6.30 -9.88 -9.81
CA TRP A 19 -6.31 -8.50 -10.26
C TRP A 19 -4.90 -7.93 -10.10
N GLN A 20 -4.29 -7.49 -11.19
CA GLN A 20 -2.93 -6.90 -11.23
C GLN A 20 -1.84 -7.74 -10.51
N GLY A 21 -1.93 -9.08 -10.58
CA GLY A 21 -1.01 -10.01 -9.90
C GLY A 21 -1.41 -10.39 -8.48
N MET A 22 -2.32 -9.67 -7.85
CA MET A 22 -2.85 -10.01 -6.53
C MET A 22 -3.95 -11.08 -6.61
N LEU A 23 -3.94 -12.01 -5.65
CA LEU A 23 -4.94 -13.06 -5.54
C LEU A 23 -5.94 -12.72 -4.44
N PHE A 24 -7.21 -12.67 -4.80
CA PHE A 24 -8.31 -12.39 -3.91
C PHE A 24 -9.20 -13.63 -3.73
N GLU A 25 -9.59 -13.87 -2.49
CA GLU A 25 -10.63 -14.84 -2.11
C GLU A 25 -11.78 -14.07 -1.45
N GLY A 26 -13.03 -14.35 -1.86
CA GLY A 26 -14.19 -13.72 -1.27
C GLY A 26 -15.42 -13.75 -2.18
N PRO A 27 -16.55 -13.22 -1.68
CA PRO A 27 -17.82 -13.26 -2.39
C PRO A 27 -17.94 -12.21 -3.49
N ARG A 28 -16.99 -11.28 -3.59
CA ARG A 28 -17.04 -10.14 -4.50
C ARG A 28 -16.30 -10.41 -5.80
N ASP A 29 -16.74 -9.80 -6.88
CA ASP A 29 -16.04 -9.78 -8.16
C ASP A 29 -15.06 -8.60 -8.20
N VAL A 30 -13.83 -8.86 -7.73
CA VAL A 30 -12.77 -7.84 -7.62
C VAL A 30 -12.38 -7.26 -8.98
N VAL A 31 -12.35 -8.10 -10.00
CA VAL A 31 -12.01 -7.67 -11.37
C VAL A 31 -13.07 -6.68 -11.91
N LYS A 32 -14.34 -6.92 -11.61
CA LYS A 32 -15.42 -6.00 -11.96
C LYS A 32 -15.35 -4.73 -11.11
N ASP A 33 -15.15 -4.84 -9.81
CA ASP A 33 -15.14 -3.72 -8.88
C ASP A 33 -14.03 -2.72 -9.19
N LEU A 34 -12.83 -3.22 -9.53
CA LEU A 34 -11.63 -2.41 -9.82
C LEU A 34 -11.35 -2.24 -11.32
N GLY A 35 -12.20 -2.79 -12.19
CA GLY A 35 -11.95 -2.85 -13.64
C GLY A 35 -12.02 -1.51 -14.38
N LYS A 36 -12.44 -0.42 -13.71
CA LYS A 36 -12.51 0.94 -14.28
C LYS A 36 -11.57 1.92 -13.60
N LEU A 37 -10.66 1.41 -12.79
CA LEU A 37 -9.72 2.23 -12.05
C LEU A 37 -8.76 2.94 -13.01
N GLY A 38 -8.71 4.28 -12.95
CA GLY A 38 -7.86 5.08 -13.85
C GLY A 38 -6.36 4.89 -13.60
N VAL A 39 -6.00 4.51 -12.36
CA VAL A 39 -4.60 4.26 -11.92
C VAL A 39 -4.24 2.76 -11.92
N ALA A 40 -5.03 1.89 -12.54
CA ALA A 40 -4.80 0.45 -12.51
C ALA A 40 -3.40 0.05 -13.00
N ASP A 41 -2.88 0.73 -14.02
CA ASP A 41 -1.55 0.45 -14.58
C ASP A 41 -0.40 0.82 -13.60
N ASP A 42 -0.62 1.78 -12.70
CA ASP A 42 0.35 2.15 -11.66
C ASP A 42 0.36 1.11 -10.50
N LEU A 43 -0.70 0.32 -10.37
CA LEU A 43 -0.88 -0.72 -9.35
C LEU A 43 -0.64 -2.14 -9.91
N ASP A 44 0.11 -2.28 -10.98
CA ASP A 44 0.46 -3.58 -11.58
C ASP A 44 1.68 -4.19 -10.88
N PHE A 45 1.50 -5.34 -10.25
CA PHE A 45 2.55 -6.11 -9.56
C PHE A 45 3.42 -6.96 -10.50
N THR A 46 3.21 -6.88 -11.81
CA THR A 46 4.05 -7.60 -12.79
C THR A 46 5.50 -7.13 -12.70
N GLY A 47 6.42 -8.06 -12.47
CA GLY A 47 7.86 -7.75 -12.32
C GLY A 47 8.26 -7.23 -10.94
N TYR A 48 7.33 -7.22 -9.98
CA TYR A 48 7.63 -6.93 -8.57
C TYR A 48 7.90 -8.21 -7.79
N MET A 49 8.76 -8.12 -6.79
CA MET A 49 9.11 -9.21 -5.87
C MET A 49 8.74 -8.81 -4.45
N LEU A 50 8.17 -9.74 -3.70
CA LEU A 50 8.00 -9.58 -2.25
C LEU A 50 9.38 -9.53 -1.59
N ASP A 51 9.70 -8.44 -0.91
CA ASP A 51 10.94 -8.31 -0.15
C ASP A 51 10.74 -8.67 1.32
N HIS A 52 9.71 -8.12 1.96
CA HIS A 52 9.45 -8.39 3.37
C HIS A 52 7.98 -8.13 3.75
N VAL A 53 7.64 -8.56 4.95
CA VAL A 53 6.31 -8.38 5.56
C VAL A 53 6.51 -7.76 6.95
N GLU A 54 5.78 -6.69 7.23
CA GLU A 54 5.68 -6.08 8.55
C GLU A 54 4.33 -6.42 9.18
N VAL A 55 4.32 -6.58 10.50
CA VAL A 55 3.11 -6.78 11.29
C VAL A 55 3.00 -5.64 12.30
N HIS A 56 2.04 -4.76 12.08
CA HIS A 56 1.77 -3.62 12.95
C HIS A 56 0.53 -3.89 13.79
N GLU A 57 0.69 -3.83 15.12
CA GLU A 57 -0.39 -4.02 16.10
C GLU A 57 -0.93 -2.65 16.52
N CYS A 58 -2.10 -2.28 16.00
CA CYS A 58 -2.76 -1.00 16.31
C CYS A 58 -3.69 -1.15 17.53
N ASN A 59 -3.64 -0.19 18.45
CA ASN A 59 -4.46 -0.19 19.67
C ASN A 59 -5.81 0.53 19.48
N TYR A 60 -6.37 0.43 18.27
CA TYR A 60 -7.65 1.03 17.89
C TYR A 60 -8.42 0.13 16.93
N ASN A 61 -9.67 0.52 16.65
CA ASN A 61 -10.56 -0.23 15.77
C ASN A 61 -10.13 -0.15 14.32
N TRP A 62 -10.29 -1.24 13.56
CA TRP A 62 -9.94 -1.27 12.15
C TRP A 62 -10.68 -0.24 11.28
N LYS A 63 -11.88 0.19 11.69
CA LYS A 63 -12.61 1.27 11.00
C LYS A 63 -11.96 2.63 11.22
N THR A 64 -11.43 2.89 12.41
CA THR A 64 -10.64 4.08 12.70
C THR A 64 -9.41 4.16 11.79
N PHE A 65 -8.71 3.02 11.60
CA PHE A 65 -7.61 2.95 10.64
C PHE A 65 -8.06 3.38 9.23
N ILE A 66 -9.19 2.83 8.75
CA ILE A 66 -9.72 3.19 7.43
C ILE A 66 -10.12 4.67 7.37
N GLU A 67 -10.77 5.20 8.42
CA GLU A 67 -11.21 6.60 8.47
C GLU A 67 -10.04 7.57 8.35
N VAL A 68 -8.94 7.32 9.07
CA VAL A 68 -7.70 8.09 8.98
C VAL A 68 -7.06 7.95 7.59
N TYR A 69 -7.09 6.76 7.02
CA TYR A 69 -6.52 6.48 5.70
C TYR A 69 -7.31 7.10 4.52
N LEU A 70 -8.58 7.46 4.75
CA LEU A 70 -9.46 8.02 3.72
C LEU A 70 -9.40 9.55 3.62
N GLU A 71 -8.50 10.22 4.33
CA GLU A 71 -8.35 11.68 4.28
C GLU A 71 -6.88 12.05 4.34
N ASP A 72 -6.54 13.29 4.00
CA ASP A 72 -5.17 13.80 4.00
C ASP A 72 -4.98 15.04 4.89
N TYR A 73 -6.00 15.43 5.65
CA TYR A 73 -5.96 16.62 6.51
C TYR A 73 -4.93 16.51 7.63
N HIS A 74 -4.70 15.30 8.14
CA HIS A 74 -3.72 15.03 9.18
C HIS A 74 -2.29 14.94 8.65
N VAL A 75 -2.08 14.67 7.35
CA VAL A 75 -0.75 14.39 6.76
C VAL A 75 0.24 15.53 7.06
N VAL A 76 -0.11 16.76 6.73
CA VAL A 76 0.81 17.90 6.94
C VAL A 76 1.09 18.19 8.41
N PRO A 77 0.08 18.23 9.33
CA PRO A 77 0.33 18.55 10.74
C PRO A 77 0.94 17.41 11.55
N PHE A 78 0.71 16.12 11.20
CA PHE A 78 1.13 14.99 12.02
C PHE A 78 2.27 14.17 11.41
N HIS A 79 2.48 14.22 10.09
CA HIS A 79 3.54 13.49 9.40
C HIS A 79 4.54 14.48 8.77
N PRO A 80 5.50 15.01 9.54
CA PRO A 80 6.46 15.97 9.00
C PRO A 80 7.30 15.41 7.85
N GLY A 81 7.60 14.11 7.87
CA GLY A 81 8.30 13.40 6.80
C GLY A 81 7.43 13.27 5.55
N LEU A 82 6.30 12.58 5.65
CA LEU A 82 5.36 12.34 4.56
C LEU A 82 4.82 13.64 3.98
N GLY A 83 4.44 14.62 4.82
CA GLY A 83 3.91 15.92 4.38
C GLY A 83 4.91 16.80 3.63
N GLN A 84 6.21 16.46 3.66
CA GLN A 84 7.23 17.08 2.80
C GLN A 84 7.62 16.19 1.62
N PHE A 85 7.07 14.98 1.53
CA PHE A 85 7.22 14.09 0.40
C PHE A 85 6.05 14.22 -0.58
N VAL A 86 4.81 14.14 -0.09
CA VAL A 86 3.60 14.26 -0.90
C VAL A 86 3.04 15.69 -0.90
N SER A 87 2.37 16.07 -1.98
CA SER A 87 1.62 17.33 -2.10
C SER A 87 0.13 17.04 -2.01
N CYS A 88 -0.47 17.33 -0.85
CA CYS A 88 -1.92 17.23 -0.65
C CYS A 88 -2.70 18.32 -1.40
N GLU A 89 -2.03 19.38 -1.90
CA GLU A 89 -2.65 20.39 -2.76
C GLU A 89 -3.03 19.84 -4.14
N ASP A 90 -2.35 18.76 -4.55
CA ASP A 90 -2.58 18.06 -5.83
C ASP A 90 -3.40 16.78 -5.67
N LEU A 91 -4.24 16.70 -4.62
CA LEU A 91 -5.06 15.54 -4.33
C LEU A 91 -6.14 15.35 -5.40
N HIS A 92 -6.18 14.15 -5.97
CA HIS A 92 -7.21 13.69 -6.87
C HIS A 92 -7.88 12.42 -6.34
N TRP A 93 -9.21 12.35 -6.47
CA TRP A 93 -10.01 11.22 -6.00
C TRP A 93 -10.65 10.45 -7.14
N GLU A 94 -10.65 9.11 -7.02
CA GLU A 94 -11.53 8.21 -7.75
C GLU A 94 -12.38 7.42 -6.76
N PHE A 95 -13.67 7.24 -7.06
CA PHE A 95 -14.61 6.52 -6.21
C PHE A 95 -15.35 5.44 -6.97
N GLY A 96 -15.60 4.33 -6.32
CA GLY A 96 -16.50 3.28 -6.74
C GLY A 96 -17.37 2.79 -5.59
N ASP A 97 -18.21 1.81 -5.84
CA ASP A 97 -19.11 1.28 -4.80
C ASP A 97 -18.34 0.66 -3.61
N TRP A 98 -17.13 0.18 -3.87
CA TRP A 98 -16.35 -0.59 -2.89
C TRP A 98 -14.89 -0.17 -2.79
N HIS A 99 -14.53 0.90 -3.44
CA HIS A 99 -13.18 1.43 -3.39
C HIS A 99 -13.16 2.95 -3.41
N SER A 100 -12.08 3.48 -2.91
CA SER A 100 -11.65 4.85 -3.14
C SER A 100 -10.17 4.87 -3.46
N VAL A 101 -9.76 5.81 -4.30
CA VAL A 101 -8.35 6.07 -4.60
C VAL A 101 -8.04 7.52 -4.37
N GLN A 102 -6.95 7.77 -3.68
CA GLN A 102 -6.32 9.06 -3.56
C GLN A 102 -5.02 9.04 -4.38
N THR A 103 -4.82 10.03 -5.23
CA THR A 103 -3.57 10.28 -5.91
C THR A 103 -3.07 11.65 -5.51
N VAL A 104 -1.84 11.72 -4.99
CA VAL A 104 -1.22 12.98 -4.54
C VAL A 104 0.05 13.27 -5.32
N GLY A 105 0.33 14.56 -5.48
CA GLY A 105 1.54 15.03 -6.15
C GLY A 105 2.79 14.88 -5.31
N VAL A 106 3.90 15.40 -5.85
CA VAL A 106 5.21 15.44 -5.17
C VAL A 106 5.43 16.83 -4.60
N HIS A 107 5.73 16.92 -3.29
CA HIS A 107 5.93 18.21 -2.64
C HIS A 107 7.26 18.86 -3.07
N LYS A 108 7.18 20.06 -3.65
CA LYS A 108 8.32 20.92 -4.01
C LYS A 108 9.52 20.17 -4.59
N ASN A 109 9.26 19.18 -5.46
CA ASN A 109 10.30 18.37 -6.10
C ASN A 109 11.25 17.68 -5.12
N LEU A 110 10.74 17.29 -3.91
CA LEU A 110 11.51 16.66 -2.84
C LEU A 110 12.68 17.51 -2.30
N ALA A 111 12.60 18.84 -2.40
CA ALA A 111 13.70 19.71 -2.00
C ALA A 111 13.97 19.77 -0.50
N ASN A 112 12.93 19.60 0.31
CA ASN A 112 12.99 19.80 1.76
C ASN A 112 12.42 18.57 2.51
N PRO A 113 13.25 17.59 2.89
CA PRO A 113 12.77 16.46 3.68
C PRO A 113 12.36 16.91 5.09
N GLY A 114 11.22 16.42 5.57
CA GLY A 114 10.66 16.79 6.88
C GLY A 114 11.31 16.09 8.06
N SER A 115 12.03 14.99 7.82
CA SER A 115 12.76 14.24 8.85
C SER A 115 14.10 13.71 8.29
N PRO A 116 15.02 13.27 9.18
CA PRO A 116 16.26 12.60 8.76
C PRO A 116 16.01 11.28 8.01
N VAL A 117 14.96 10.55 8.36
CA VAL A 117 14.55 9.30 7.73
C VAL A 117 14.06 9.59 6.31
N TYR A 118 13.15 10.54 6.17
CA TYR A 118 12.65 10.95 4.86
C TYR A 118 13.74 11.59 3.98
N ARG A 119 14.78 12.18 4.54
CA ARG A 119 15.94 12.63 3.75
C ARG A 119 16.57 11.48 2.97
N GLN A 120 16.77 10.34 3.62
CA GLN A 120 17.35 9.16 2.95
C GLN A 120 16.42 8.64 1.84
N TRP A 121 15.12 8.68 2.09
CA TRP A 121 14.11 8.29 1.12
C TRP A 121 14.05 9.27 -0.07
N HIS A 122 14.03 10.58 0.15
CA HIS A 122 14.09 11.60 -0.91
C HIS A 122 15.32 11.40 -1.81
N ASP A 123 16.49 11.23 -1.19
CA ASP A 123 17.76 11.03 -1.90
C ASP A 123 17.74 9.72 -2.73
N ALA A 124 17.16 8.65 -2.19
CA ALA A 124 17.03 7.38 -2.88
C ALA A 124 16.09 7.49 -4.10
N VAL A 125 14.92 8.10 -3.93
CA VAL A 125 13.94 8.34 -5.01
C VAL A 125 14.54 9.20 -6.11
N LEU A 126 15.16 10.33 -5.76
CA LEU A 126 15.78 11.21 -6.75
C LEU A 126 16.90 10.51 -7.52
N ARG A 127 17.75 9.72 -6.84
CA ARG A 127 18.80 8.90 -7.50
C ARG A 127 18.20 7.92 -8.50
N HIS A 128 17.17 7.18 -8.09
CA HIS A 128 16.51 6.20 -8.93
C HIS A 128 15.84 6.85 -10.17
N HIS A 129 15.26 8.03 -10.00
CA HIS A 129 14.59 8.77 -11.08
C HIS A 129 15.53 9.73 -11.87
N GLY A 130 16.85 9.57 -11.78
CA GLY A 130 17.83 10.40 -12.53
C GLY A 130 17.77 11.87 -12.15
N ASN A 131 17.59 12.17 -10.88
CA ASN A 131 17.45 13.50 -10.28
C ASN A 131 16.22 14.29 -10.77
N LYS A 132 15.17 13.58 -11.18
CA LYS A 132 13.86 14.17 -11.51
C LYS A 132 12.83 13.73 -10.48
N PRO A 133 11.86 14.57 -10.14
CA PRO A 133 10.76 14.14 -9.28
C PRO A 133 9.92 13.07 -10.00
N PRO A 134 9.36 12.08 -9.26
CA PRO A 134 8.42 11.10 -9.82
C PRO A 134 7.12 11.79 -10.25
N ARG A 135 6.29 11.06 -11.02
CA ARG A 135 5.01 11.57 -11.52
C ARG A 135 4.01 11.83 -10.38
N HIS A 136 3.97 10.94 -9.40
CA HIS A 136 3.11 11.01 -8.22
C HIS A 136 3.96 10.91 -6.95
N GLY A 137 3.49 11.49 -5.87
CA GLY A 137 4.07 11.29 -4.54
C GLY A 137 3.60 9.98 -3.94
N ALA A 138 2.29 9.71 -4.04
CA ALA A 138 1.69 8.45 -3.65
C ALA A 138 0.37 8.21 -4.39
N ILE A 139 -0.06 6.94 -4.43
CA ILE A 139 -1.40 6.52 -4.80
C ILE A 139 -1.88 5.57 -3.70
N TRP A 140 -3.03 5.85 -3.10
CA TRP A 140 -3.62 5.08 -2.02
C TRP A 140 -4.98 4.54 -2.44
N LEU A 141 -5.05 3.24 -2.74
CA LEU A 141 -6.28 2.52 -3.01
C LEU A 141 -6.77 1.86 -1.71
N THR A 142 -7.98 2.19 -1.31
CA THR A 142 -8.73 1.41 -0.31
C THR A 142 -9.75 0.55 -1.03
N TYR A 143 -9.65 -0.77 -0.90
CA TYR A 143 -10.67 -1.72 -1.33
C TYR A 143 -11.36 -2.30 -0.11
N TYR A 144 -12.58 -1.81 0.12
CA TYR A 144 -13.36 -2.15 1.32
C TYR A 144 -13.71 -3.65 1.36
N PRO A 145 -13.61 -4.35 2.51
CA PRO A 145 -13.54 -3.74 3.84
C PRO A 145 -12.12 -3.53 4.41
N ASN A 146 -11.09 -4.20 3.93
CA ASN A 146 -9.87 -4.35 4.72
C ASN A 146 -8.58 -4.46 3.94
N VAL A 147 -8.59 -4.15 2.66
CA VAL A 147 -7.39 -4.18 1.80
C VAL A 147 -7.06 -2.77 1.35
N MET A 148 -5.84 -2.33 1.54
CA MET A 148 -5.27 -1.14 0.95
C MET A 148 -4.11 -1.54 0.05
N VAL A 149 -4.01 -0.89 -1.10
CA VAL A 149 -2.89 -1.03 -2.04
C VAL A 149 -2.28 0.34 -2.23
N GLU A 150 -1.00 0.44 -1.99
CA GLU A 150 -0.28 1.69 -1.96
C GLU A 150 0.83 1.67 -2.99
N TRP A 151 0.88 2.71 -3.79
CA TRP A 151 2.00 2.95 -4.68
C TRP A 151 2.81 4.13 -4.17
N TYR A 152 4.11 3.92 -4.06
CA TYR A 152 5.09 4.98 -3.91
C TYR A 152 6.17 4.81 -4.99
N PRO A 153 7.00 5.83 -5.26
CA PRO A 153 8.03 5.71 -6.28
C PRO A 153 8.95 4.51 -6.07
N GLY A 154 8.80 3.50 -6.92
CA GLY A 154 9.63 2.27 -6.88
C GLY A 154 9.19 1.21 -5.87
N VAL A 155 8.01 1.32 -5.28
CA VAL A 155 7.46 0.31 -4.36
C VAL A 155 5.94 0.18 -4.51
N LEU A 156 5.45 -1.02 -4.29
CA LEU A 156 4.03 -1.32 -4.08
C LEU A 156 3.87 -2.01 -2.72
N CYS A 157 2.92 -1.52 -1.92
CA CYS A 157 2.58 -2.10 -0.63
C CYS A 157 1.15 -2.64 -0.65
N ILE A 158 0.93 -3.75 0.07
CA ILE A 158 -0.42 -4.27 0.35
C ILE A 158 -0.59 -4.26 1.86
N SER A 159 -1.54 -3.49 2.36
CA SER A 159 -1.96 -3.52 3.75
C SER A 159 -3.24 -4.33 3.88
N THR A 160 -3.25 -5.32 4.79
CA THR A 160 -4.44 -6.10 5.09
C THR A 160 -4.79 -5.97 6.56
N LEU A 161 -5.96 -5.40 6.85
CA LEU A 161 -6.44 -5.19 8.22
C LEU A 161 -7.16 -6.43 8.75
N HIS A 162 -6.74 -6.89 9.92
CA HIS A 162 -7.34 -7.99 10.66
C HIS A 162 -7.93 -7.47 11.97
N PRO A 163 -9.27 -7.41 12.11
CA PRO A 163 -9.90 -7.05 13.37
C PRO A 163 -9.58 -8.10 14.46
N MET A 164 -8.88 -7.68 15.52
CA MET A 164 -8.53 -8.55 16.64
C MET A 164 -9.43 -8.34 17.85
N GLY A 165 -10.27 -7.31 17.82
CA GLY A 165 -11.21 -6.93 18.88
C GLY A 165 -11.77 -5.52 18.64
N PRO A 166 -12.65 -5.03 19.54
CA PRO A 166 -13.25 -3.71 19.37
C PRO A 166 -12.25 -2.56 19.30
N ASN A 167 -11.13 -2.68 19.99
CA ASN A 167 -10.09 -1.65 20.09
C ASN A 167 -8.72 -2.21 19.71
N LYS A 168 -8.69 -3.21 18.85
CA LYS A 168 -7.43 -3.81 18.42
C LYS A 168 -7.50 -4.28 16.98
N THR A 169 -6.52 -3.87 16.19
CA THR A 169 -6.35 -4.24 14.80
C THR A 169 -4.93 -4.74 14.59
N ARG A 170 -4.78 -5.76 13.76
CA ARG A 170 -3.48 -6.13 13.20
C ARG A 170 -3.45 -5.72 11.74
N ASN A 171 -2.50 -4.89 11.38
CA ASN A 171 -2.19 -4.59 10.00
C ASN A 171 -1.01 -5.46 9.54
N ILE A 172 -1.19 -6.18 8.45
CA ILE A 172 -0.11 -6.92 7.79
C ILE A 172 0.22 -6.15 6.53
N VAL A 173 1.46 -5.66 6.44
CA VAL A 173 1.96 -4.88 5.31
C VAL A 173 3.00 -5.69 4.55
N GLU A 174 2.74 -5.92 3.29
CA GLU A 174 3.62 -6.62 2.36
C GLU A 174 4.27 -5.59 1.43
N PHE A 175 5.61 -5.62 1.31
CA PHE A 175 6.38 -4.68 0.49
C PHE A 175 6.93 -5.38 -0.73
N TYR A 176 6.58 -4.85 -1.89
CA TYR A 176 6.98 -5.36 -3.19
C TYR A 176 7.79 -4.30 -3.94
N TYR A 177 8.94 -4.71 -4.46
CA TYR A 177 9.82 -3.83 -5.23
C TYR A 177 10.05 -4.43 -6.63
N PRO A 178 10.28 -3.60 -7.67
CA PRO A 178 10.82 -4.09 -8.93
C PRO A 178 12.04 -4.97 -8.69
N GLU A 179 12.21 -6.01 -9.50
CA GLU A 179 13.27 -7.02 -9.32
C GLU A 179 14.66 -6.39 -9.21
N GLU A 180 14.96 -5.37 -10.02
CA GLU A 180 16.24 -4.66 -9.96
C GLU A 180 16.45 -3.91 -8.63
N ILE A 181 15.40 -3.32 -8.05
CA ILE A 181 15.48 -2.65 -6.75
C ILE A 181 15.64 -3.69 -5.65
N ALA A 182 14.80 -4.71 -5.64
CA ALA A 182 14.81 -5.77 -4.62
C ALA A 182 16.18 -6.46 -4.52
N LEU A 183 16.84 -6.73 -5.65
CA LEU A 183 18.08 -7.49 -5.70
C LEU A 183 19.33 -6.62 -5.55
N PHE A 184 19.33 -5.37 -6.04
CA PHE A 184 20.56 -4.59 -6.19
C PHE A 184 20.57 -3.26 -5.45
N GLU A 185 19.39 -2.73 -5.01
CA GLU A 185 19.27 -1.40 -4.40
C GLU A 185 18.84 -1.48 -2.93
N ARG A 186 19.62 -2.22 -2.11
CA ARG A 186 19.26 -2.44 -0.70
C ARG A 186 19.15 -1.16 0.14
N GLU A 187 19.92 -0.12 -0.20
CA GLU A 187 19.80 1.18 0.45
C GLU A 187 18.46 1.87 0.15
N PHE A 188 17.95 1.70 -1.08
CA PHE A 188 16.63 2.20 -1.47
C PHE A 188 15.54 1.52 -0.65
N VAL A 189 15.55 0.17 -0.60
CA VAL A 189 14.59 -0.63 0.18
C VAL A 189 14.61 -0.24 1.66
N GLN A 190 15.79 -0.07 2.25
CA GLN A 190 15.92 0.30 3.66
C GLN A 190 15.42 1.72 3.94
N ALA A 191 15.68 2.67 3.04
CA ALA A 191 15.26 4.06 3.20
C ALA A 191 13.73 4.20 3.08
N GLU A 192 13.13 3.52 2.11
CA GLU A 192 11.66 3.50 1.93
C GLU A 192 10.96 2.87 3.13
N ARG A 193 11.39 1.68 3.52
CA ARG A 193 10.83 0.96 4.66
C ARG A 193 10.90 1.77 5.96
N ALA A 194 12.03 2.45 6.19
CA ALA A 194 12.18 3.31 7.36
C ALA A 194 11.21 4.51 7.32
N ALA A 195 11.02 5.12 6.14
CA ALA A 195 10.08 6.23 5.95
C ALA A 195 8.63 5.78 6.15
N TYR A 196 8.26 4.62 5.59
CA TYR A 196 6.94 4.04 5.78
C TYR A 196 6.63 3.76 7.25
N MET A 197 7.57 3.13 7.97
CA MET A 197 7.40 2.81 9.39
C MET A 197 7.43 4.05 10.30
N GLU A 198 8.15 5.12 9.94
CA GLU A 198 8.06 6.41 10.63
C GLU A 198 6.62 6.92 10.59
N THR A 199 6.01 6.97 9.40
CA THR A 199 4.61 7.40 9.22
C THR A 199 3.63 6.52 9.99
N CYS A 200 3.76 5.18 9.91
CA CYS A 200 2.89 4.26 10.66
C CYS A 200 2.94 4.47 12.18
N THR A 201 4.10 4.79 12.74
CA THR A 201 4.23 5.02 14.19
C THR A 201 3.76 6.40 14.63
N GLU A 202 3.66 7.35 13.71
CA GLU A 202 3.09 8.68 13.98
C GLU A 202 1.55 8.63 14.07
N ASP A 203 0.90 7.60 13.53
CA ASP A 203 -0.56 7.38 13.60
C ASP A 203 -1.01 6.69 14.91
N ASP A 204 -0.10 6.15 15.73
CA ASP A 204 -0.41 5.45 16.99
C ASP A 204 -0.56 6.45 18.16
#